data_9b13d4cb72da38e7ca458f8bada085a5
#
_entry.id   9b13d4cb72da38e7ca458f8bada085a5
#
_cell.length_a   1.000
_cell.length_b   1.000
_cell.length_c   1.000
_cell.angle_alpha   90.00
_cell.angle_beta   90.00
_cell.angle_gamma   90.00
#
_symmetry.space_group_name_H-M   'P 1'
#
loop_
_entity.id
_entity.type
_entity.pdbx_description
1 polymer ?
#
loop_
_entity_poly.entity_id
_entity_poly.type
_entity_poly.pdbx_seq_one_letter_code
_entity_poly.pdbx_strand_id
1 'polypeptide(L)'
;MLAGSVRNRICRSLIALSLAVLGNAAFAADEPASGTASRALPRSSPESQGISSGNIREFVEAANNNVNTMHSFMLVRHGNVVAEGWWSPESAEQPHILWSLSKSFTSTAVGLAVAEGKLNIDDPVLKFFPDDAPAQPSENLKAMRVRDLLTMSTGHAAEPKLGKEDVWTKKFLAEPVAHKPGSTFLYNTPATYMQSAIVHKVTGQTVLDYLTPRLFEPLGIEKPKWETSPQGISIGGYGLYLCTEDIAKFGQLYLQKGKWDGRQLVPSEWIAAATSRQVENDKAPSGGNPDWRQGYGFQFWQCRHGAYRGDGRDGQFCIVLPKQDAVIAITAKTGNMQRQLDLVWEHLLPAFQDQTLPENDAELAKLRETLASLRVAVSN
;
A
#
# COMPACT_ATOMS: atom_id res chain seq x y z
N MET A 1 17.01 -42.55 -82.14
CA MET A 1 15.77 -43.30 -82.28
C MET A 1 14.83 -42.98 -81.17
N LEU A 2 13.62 -42.51 -81.56
CA LEU A 2 12.36 -42.44 -80.80
C LEU A 2 12.39 -41.64 -79.43
N ALA A 3 12.00 -40.40 -79.36
CA ALA A 3 10.68 -39.81 -79.44
C ALA A 3 9.68 -40.31 -78.33
N GLY A 4 9.36 -39.50 -77.39
CA GLY A 4 8.33 -39.72 -76.38
C GLY A 4 7.97 -38.45 -75.66
N SER A 5 7.00 -37.72 -76.24
CA SER A 5 6.33 -36.55 -75.70
C SER A 5 5.46 -36.89 -74.48
N VAL A 6 5.57 -36.13 -73.40
CA VAL A 6 4.51 -36.10 -72.37
C VAL A 6 4.14 -34.63 -72.04
N ARG A 7 2.87 -34.37 -72.15
CA ARG A 7 2.18 -33.09 -72.03
C ARG A 7 2.21 -32.53 -70.63
N ASN A 8 2.59 -31.25 -70.50
CA ASN A 8 2.34 -30.35 -69.32
C ASN A 8 0.83 -30.21 -69.04
N ARG A 9 0.43 -30.56 -67.83
CA ARG A 9 -0.84 -30.10 -67.21
C ARG A 9 -0.51 -29.08 -66.16
N ILE A 10 -0.86 -27.85 -66.41
CA ILE A 10 -0.80 -26.75 -65.48
C ILE A 10 -1.94 -26.87 -64.49
N CYS A 11 -1.64 -27.16 -63.23
CA CYS A 11 -2.62 -27.13 -62.13
C CYS A 11 -2.56 -25.73 -61.51
N ARG A 12 -3.60 -24.93 -61.71
CA ARG A 12 -3.75 -23.63 -61.03
C ARG A 12 -4.26 -23.90 -59.63
N SER A 13 -3.40 -23.73 -58.61
CA SER A 13 -3.81 -23.72 -57.23
C SER A 13 -4.25 -22.28 -56.86
N LEU A 14 -5.53 -22.12 -56.54
CA LEU A 14 -6.07 -20.94 -55.94
C LEU A 14 -5.62 -20.84 -54.47
N ILE A 15 -4.80 -19.85 -54.15
CA ILE A 15 -4.46 -19.51 -52.76
C ILE A 15 -5.59 -18.62 -52.25
N ALA A 16 -6.39 -19.21 -51.35
CA ALA A 16 -7.39 -18.44 -50.57
C ALA A 16 -6.64 -17.67 -49.47
N LEU A 17 -6.63 -16.37 -49.59
CA LEU A 17 -6.11 -15.45 -48.55
C LEU A 17 -7.13 -15.34 -47.44
N SER A 18 -6.89 -16.02 -46.31
CA SER A 18 -7.68 -15.89 -45.09
C SER A 18 -7.27 -14.60 -44.39
N LEU A 19 -8.10 -13.55 -44.46
CA LEU A 19 -8.00 -12.38 -43.58
C LEU A 19 -8.34 -12.82 -42.16
N ALA A 20 -7.33 -12.87 -41.28
CA ALA A 20 -7.52 -12.95 -39.84
C ALA A 20 -8.01 -11.57 -39.35
N VAL A 21 -9.27 -11.46 -39.02
CA VAL A 21 -9.83 -10.31 -38.29
C VAL A 21 -9.33 -10.41 -36.86
N LEU A 22 -8.36 -9.58 -36.50
CA LEU A 22 -7.98 -9.33 -35.11
C LEU A 22 -9.15 -8.60 -34.45
N GLY A 23 -9.96 -9.36 -33.70
CA GLY A 23 -10.99 -8.82 -32.84
C GLY A 23 -10.35 -8.01 -31.71
N ASN A 24 -10.53 -6.69 -31.73
CA ASN A 24 -10.33 -5.85 -30.58
C ASN A 24 -11.30 -6.32 -29.48
N ALA A 25 -10.77 -6.99 -28.45
CA ALA A 25 -11.51 -7.20 -27.22
C ALA A 25 -11.64 -5.82 -26.53
N ALA A 26 -12.69 -5.09 -26.84
CA ALA A 26 -13.13 -3.98 -26.04
C ALA A 26 -13.54 -4.55 -24.68
N PHE A 27 -12.83 -4.17 -23.61
CA PHE A 27 -13.30 -4.36 -22.26
C PHE A 27 -14.62 -3.60 -22.14
N ALA A 28 -15.72 -4.34 -22.11
CA ALA A 28 -17.01 -3.79 -21.77
C ALA A 28 -16.91 -3.26 -20.34
N ALA A 29 -17.06 -1.96 -20.18
CA ALA A 29 -17.28 -1.36 -18.88
C ALA A 29 -18.69 -1.80 -18.45
N ASP A 30 -18.76 -2.74 -17.50
CA ASP A 30 -20.01 -3.03 -16.80
C ASP A 30 -20.49 -1.76 -16.10
N GLU A 31 -21.73 -1.38 -16.34
CA GLU A 31 -22.37 -0.25 -15.68
C GLU A 31 -22.32 -0.43 -14.15
N PRO A 32 -22.06 0.63 -13.38
CA PRO A 32 -22.03 0.52 -11.92
C PRO A 32 -23.44 0.20 -11.41
N ALA A 33 -23.58 -0.92 -10.71
CA ALA A 33 -24.78 -1.22 -9.95
C ALA A 33 -25.00 -0.08 -8.93
N SER A 34 -26.09 0.66 -9.12
CA SER A 34 -26.52 1.74 -8.24
C SER A 34 -26.92 1.18 -6.88
N GLY A 35 -26.13 1.47 -5.88
CA GLY A 35 -26.40 1.12 -4.48
C GLY A 35 -25.15 1.23 -3.64
N THR A 36 -24.78 2.45 -3.24
CA THR A 36 -23.70 2.71 -2.25
C THR A 36 -24.22 2.39 -0.86
N ALA A 37 -24.39 1.12 -0.53
CA ALA A 37 -24.33 0.71 0.86
C ALA A 37 -22.84 0.74 1.26
N SER A 38 -22.51 1.46 2.32
CA SER A 38 -21.18 1.39 2.95
C SER A 38 -20.84 -0.09 3.13
N ARG A 39 -19.85 -0.59 2.39
CA ARG A 39 -19.47 -2.01 2.44
C ARG A 39 -18.52 -2.22 3.59
N ALA A 40 -19.07 -2.26 4.81
CA ALA A 40 -18.33 -2.68 5.98
C ALA A 40 -17.82 -4.12 5.77
N LEU A 41 -16.61 -4.42 6.29
CA LEU A 41 -16.14 -5.80 6.35
C LEU A 41 -17.10 -6.65 7.18
N PRO A 42 -17.34 -7.91 6.85
CA PRO A 42 -18.16 -8.79 7.69
C PRO A 42 -17.52 -8.99 9.07
N ARG A 43 -18.34 -9.20 10.10
CA ARG A 43 -17.90 -9.47 11.48
C ARG A 43 -18.19 -10.91 11.84
N SER A 44 -17.32 -11.51 12.66
CA SER A 44 -17.40 -12.91 13.06
C SER A 44 -16.81 -13.09 14.46
N SER A 45 -17.18 -14.15 15.18
CA SER A 45 -16.53 -14.47 16.44
C SER A 45 -15.07 -14.85 16.20
N PRO A 46 -14.15 -14.47 17.08
CA PRO A 46 -12.73 -14.84 16.95
C PRO A 46 -12.52 -16.35 16.83
N GLU A 47 -13.19 -17.12 17.65
CA GLU A 47 -13.09 -18.58 17.70
C GLU A 47 -13.46 -19.23 16.37
N SER A 48 -14.51 -18.73 15.70
CA SER A 48 -14.93 -19.24 14.38
C SER A 48 -13.88 -19.00 13.30
N GLN A 49 -12.98 -18.06 13.52
CA GLN A 49 -11.85 -17.74 12.64
C GLN A 49 -10.51 -18.29 13.18
N GLY A 50 -10.54 -19.19 14.17
CA GLY A 50 -9.35 -19.86 14.67
C GLY A 50 -8.40 -18.96 15.47
N ILE A 51 -8.93 -17.96 16.18
CA ILE A 51 -8.18 -17.17 17.16
C ILE A 51 -9.00 -17.05 18.44
N SER A 52 -8.35 -17.20 19.60
CA SER A 52 -9.04 -17.14 20.88
C SER A 52 -9.36 -15.70 21.30
N SER A 53 -10.59 -15.47 21.76
CA SER A 53 -10.98 -14.21 22.39
C SER A 53 -10.08 -13.83 23.56
N GLY A 54 -9.59 -14.81 24.32
CA GLY A 54 -8.65 -14.59 25.43
C GLY A 54 -7.31 -14.04 24.97
N ASN A 55 -6.72 -14.57 23.89
CA ASN A 55 -5.46 -14.06 23.35
C ASN A 55 -5.60 -12.64 22.77
N ILE A 56 -6.73 -12.34 22.11
CA ILE A 56 -6.99 -10.98 21.64
C ILE A 56 -7.11 -10.03 22.82
N ARG A 57 -7.81 -10.42 23.89
CA ARG A 57 -7.94 -9.64 25.12
C ARG A 57 -6.57 -9.35 25.74
N GLU A 58 -5.70 -10.37 25.87
CA GLU A 58 -4.33 -10.20 26.35
C GLU A 58 -3.53 -9.21 25.53
N PHE A 59 -3.64 -9.27 24.18
CA PHE A 59 -3.02 -8.27 23.30
C PHE A 59 -3.55 -6.87 23.59
N VAL A 60 -4.86 -6.68 23.69
CA VAL A 60 -5.48 -5.36 23.91
C VAL A 60 -5.07 -4.81 25.27
N GLU A 61 -5.06 -5.62 26.33
CA GLU A 61 -4.60 -5.23 27.68
C GLU A 61 -3.12 -4.86 27.67
N ALA A 62 -2.28 -5.67 26.98
CA ALA A 62 -0.86 -5.40 26.83
C ALA A 62 -0.60 -4.10 26.05
N ALA A 63 -1.36 -3.87 24.96
CA ALA A 63 -1.27 -2.64 24.18
C ALA A 63 -1.68 -1.42 25.02
N ASN A 64 -2.79 -1.52 25.76
CA ASN A 64 -3.26 -0.46 26.65
C ASN A 64 -2.25 -0.08 27.73
N ASN A 65 -1.51 -1.05 28.23
CA ASN A 65 -0.56 -0.85 29.33
C ASN A 65 0.86 -0.47 28.88
N ASN A 66 1.26 -0.81 27.65
CA ASN A 66 2.65 -0.66 27.18
C ASN A 66 2.83 0.30 26.01
N VAL A 67 1.75 0.74 25.39
CA VAL A 67 1.80 1.71 24.28
C VAL A 67 1.16 3.00 24.73
N ASN A 68 1.95 4.07 24.78
CA ASN A 68 1.38 5.38 25.07
C ASN A 68 0.40 5.76 23.96
N THR A 69 -0.84 6.01 24.35
CA THR A 69 -1.87 6.59 23.48
C THR A 69 -2.17 5.74 22.23
N MET A 70 -2.72 4.55 22.44
CA MET A 70 -3.46 3.82 21.40
C MET A 70 -4.75 4.59 21.06
N HIS A 71 -5.12 4.64 19.78
CA HIS A 71 -6.36 5.26 19.32
C HIS A 71 -7.36 4.22 18.81
N SER A 72 -6.91 3.29 17.99
CA SER A 72 -7.77 2.23 17.46
C SER A 72 -6.99 0.97 17.13
N PHE A 73 -7.74 -0.12 17.06
CA PHE A 73 -7.27 -1.44 16.68
C PHE A 73 -8.39 -2.18 15.94
N MET A 74 -8.05 -2.84 14.83
CA MET A 74 -8.94 -3.75 14.12
C MET A 74 -8.14 -4.96 13.65
N LEU A 75 -8.63 -6.15 13.96
CA LEU A 75 -8.07 -7.42 13.50
C LEU A 75 -9.05 -8.06 12.51
N VAL A 76 -8.57 -8.30 11.31
CA VAL A 76 -9.29 -9.01 10.25
C VAL A 76 -8.64 -10.37 10.04
N ARG A 77 -9.44 -11.43 9.94
CA ARG A 77 -8.99 -12.77 9.57
C ARG A 77 -9.97 -13.43 8.61
N HIS A 78 -9.45 -14.09 7.56
CA HIS A 78 -10.24 -14.69 6.48
C HIS A 78 -11.29 -13.72 5.92
N GLY A 79 -10.94 -12.42 5.85
CA GLY A 79 -11.82 -11.34 5.40
C GLY A 79 -12.88 -10.88 6.41
N ASN A 80 -12.91 -11.42 7.64
CA ASN A 80 -13.86 -11.05 8.69
C ASN A 80 -13.16 -10.25 9.79
N VAL A 81 -13.77 -9.16 10.25
CA VAL A 81 -13.35 -8.48 11.48
C VAL A 81 -13.69 -9.39 12.66
N VAL A 82 -12.66 -9.79 13.41
CA VAL A 82 -12.79 -10.66 14.59
C VAL A 82 -12.67 -9.89 15.90
N ALA A 83 -12.04 -8.71 15.87
CA ALA A 83 -12.00 -7.78 16.99
C ALA A 83 -11.75 -6.36 16.49
N GLU A 84 -12.37 -5.40 17.14
CA GLU A 84 -12.19 -3.97 16.88
C GLU A 84 -12.39 -3.17 18.16
N GLY A 85 -11.60 -2.10 18.33
CA GLY A 85 -11.70 -1.25 19.53
C GLY A 85 -11.13 0.13 19.30
N TRP A 86 -11.73 1.10 19.99
CA TRP A 86 -11.32 2.50 19.96
C TRP A 86 -11.11 2.99 21.38
N TRP A 87 -10.01 3.68 21.64
CA TRP A 87 -9.72 4.31 22.91
C TRP A 87 -10.44 5.65 22.98
N SER A 88 -11.56 5.69 23.70
CA SER A 88 -12.36 6.95 23.82
C SER A 88 -11.47 8.15 24.21
N PRO A 89 -11.61 9.33 23.55
CA PRO A 89 -12.75 9.74 22.72
C PRO A 89 -12.71 9.33 21.25
N GLU A 90 -11.77 8.52 20.81
CA GLU A 90 -11.69 8.05 19.44
C GLU A 90 -12.89 7.15 19.08
N SER A 91 -13.32 7.17 17.82
CA SER A 91 -14.47 6.42 17.32
C SER A 91 -14.24 5.81 15.94
N ALA A 92 -15.13 4.92 15.52
CA ALA A 92 -15.04 4.23 14.24
C ALA A 92 -15.15 5.19 13.04
N GLU A 93 -15.92 6.26 13.19
CA GLU A 93 -16.21 7.25 12.14
C GLU A 93 -15.17 8.35 12.04
N GLN A 94 -14.21 8.39 12.96
CA GLN A 94 -13.22 9.45 13.03
C GLN A 94 -12.00 9.11 12.16
N PRO A 95 -11.74 9.89 11.06
CA PRO A 95 -10.55 9.68 10.26
C PRO A 95 -9.29 10.12 11.01
N HIS A 96 -8.25 9.29 10.93
CA HIS A 96 -6.92 9.58 11.43
C HIS A 96 -5.99 10.01 10.32
N ILE A 97 -5.04 10.90 10.61
CA ILE A 97 -3.91 11.16 9.73
C ILE A 97 -3.02 9.91 9.66
N LEU A 98 -2.82 9.40 8.47
CA LEU A 98 -2.05 8.18 8.26
C LEU A 98 -0.53 8.40 8.25
N TRP A 99 -0.10 9.67 8.25
CA TRP A 99 1.31 9.99 8.09
C TRP A 99 1.93 9.21 6.90
N SER A 100 3.07 8.58 7.12
CA SER A 100 3.79 7.87 6.06
C SER A 100 3.09 6.61 5.53
N LEU A 101 2.06 6.08 6.19
CA LEU A 101 1.23 5.02 5.62
C LEU A 101 0.55 5.47 4.31
N SER A 102 0.37 6.79 4.11
CA SER A 102 -0.05 7.38 2.83
C SER A 102 0.82 6.95 1.64
N LYS A 103 2.09 6.65 1.88
CA LYS A 103 3.05 6.23 0.85
C LYS A 103 2.62 4.95 0.13
N SER A 104 2.03 4.01 0.87
CA SER A 104 1.55 2.75 0.30
C SER A 104 0.39 2.98 -0.68
N PHE A 105 -0.48 3.95 -0.39
CA PHE A 105 -1.54 4.37 -1.30
C PHE A 105 -0.98 5.10 -2.54
N THR A 106 0.04 5.94 -2.37
CA THR A 106 0.72 6.59 -3.51
C THR A 106 1.40 5.55 -4.40
N SER A 107 2.05 4.54 -3.83
CA SER A 107 2.59 3.40 -4.60
C SER A 107 1.49 2.68 -5.38
N THR A 108 0.32 2.47 -4.78
CA THR A 108 -0.83 1.87 -5.47
C THR A 108 -1.25 2.71 -6.69
N ALA A 109 -1.29 4.04 -6.56
CA ALA A 109 -1.59 4.92 -7.68
C ALA A 109 -0.54 4.80 -8.81
N VAL A 110 0.74 4.71 -8.47
CA VAL A 110 1.80 4.44 -9.46
C VAL A 110 1.56 3.10 -10.15
N GLY A 111 1.23 2.04 -9.40
CA GLY A 111 0.94 0.72 -9.95
C GLY A 111 -0.22 0.69 -10.93
N LEU A 112 -1.29 1.42 -10.62
CA LEU A 112 -2.43 1.59 -11.52
C LEU A 112 -2.05 2.38 -12.78
N ALA A 113 -1.28 3.45 -12.65
CA ALA A 113 -0.80 4.22 -13.79
C ALA A 113 0.15 3.42 -14.70
N VAL A 114 0.97 2.52 -14.12
CA VAL A 114 1.78 1.55 -14.88
C VAL A 114 0.87 0.57 -15.65
N ALA A 115 -0.13 0.02 -14.99
CA ALA A 115 -1.08 -0.91 -15.63
C ALA A 115 -1.89 -0.25 -16.77
N GLU A 116 -2.19 1.04 -16.63
CA GLU A 116 -2.82 1.84 -17.68
C GLU A 116 -1.84 2.27 -18.79
N GLY A 117 -0.58 1.88 -18.74
CA GLY A 117 0.45 2.24 -19.73
C GLY A 117 0.85 3.72 -19.74
N LYS A 118 0.54 4.47 -18.66
CA LYS A 118 0.82 5.91 -18.57
C LYS A 118 2.27 6.23 -18.20
N LEU A 119 2.96 5.28 -17.53
CA LEU A 119 4.37 5.38 -17.16
C LEU A 119 4.98 3.99 -17.04
N ASN A 120 6.31 3.93 -17.02
CA ASN A 120 7.07 2.72 -16.70
C ASN A 120 7.95 3.01 -15.48
N ILE A 121 8.12 2.02 -14.59
CA ILE A 121 8.99 2.18 -13.41
C ILE A 121 10.47 2.38 -13.77
N ASP A 122 10.88 2.04 -14.99
CA ASP A 122 12.23 2.30 -15.52
C ASP A 122 12.36 3.64 -16.23
N ASP A 123 11.28 4.42 -16.37
CA ASP A 123 11.36 5.76 -16.91
C ASP A 123 12.26 6.65 -16.04
N PRO A 124 13.16 7.45 -16.65
CA PRO A 124 13.91 8.47 -15.93
C PRO A 124 12.97 9.52 -15.31
N VAL A 125 13.20 9.91 -14.05
CA VAL A 125 12.39 10.92 -13.36
C VAL A 125 12.38 12.25 -14.12
N LEU A 126 13.50 12.65 -14.70
CA LEU A 126 13.62 13.88 -15.50
C LEU A 126 12.71 13.92 -16.72
N LYS A 127 12.28 12.77 -17.26
CA LYS A 127 11.31 12.70 -18.38
C LYS A 127 10.01 13.43 -18.06
N PHE A 128 9.58 13.44 -16.81
CA PHE A 128 8.31 14.02 -16.38
C PHE A 128 8.39 15.51 -16.05
N PHE A 129 9.58 16.02 -15.75
CA PHE A 129 9.80 17.38 -15.26
C PHE A 129 10.94 18.10 -16.00
N PRO A 130 10.89 18.22 -17.34
CA PRO A 130 11.96 18.85 -18.10
C PRO A 130 12.15 20.34 -17.72
N ASP A 131 11.07 21.05 -17.36
CA ASP A 131 11.10 22.47 -17.03
C ASP A 131 11.63 22.73 -15.59
N ASP A 132 11.58 21.72 -14.72
CA ASP A 132 12.09 21.81 -13.35
C ASP A 132 13.52 21.26 -13.21
N ALA A 133 14.05 20.64 -14.27
CA ALA A 133 15.39 20.09 -14.27
C ALA A 133 16.46 21.18 -14.15
N PRO A 134 17.54 20.97 -13.39
CA PRO A 134 18.66 21.89 -13.38
C PRO A 134 19.29 21.97 -14.78
N ALA A 135 19.86 23.12 -15.13
CA ALA A 135 20.47 23.35 -16.46
C ALA A 135 21.55 22.30 -16.81
N GLN A 136 22.24 21.78 -15.81
CA GLN A 136 23.27 20.75 -15.95
C GLN A 136 23.00 19.62 -14.94
N PRO A 137 22.07 18.70 -15.25
CA PRO A 137 21.77 17.59 -14.36
C PRO A 137 22.98 16.63 -14.28
N SER A 138 23.33 16.18 -13.05
CA SER A 138 24.39 15.20 -12.84
C SER A 138 24.03 13.85 -13.49
N GLU A 139 25.05 13.01 -13.74
CA GLU A 139 24.82 11.68 -14.31
C GLU A 139 23.95 10.80 -13.39
N ASN A 140 24.10 10.94 -12.08
CA ASN A 140 23.24 10.26 -11.13
C ASN A 140 21.78 10.74 -11.23
N LEU A 141 21.55 12.04 -11.33
CA LEU A 141 20.17 12.57 -11.49
C LEU A 141 19.55 12.11 -12.83
N LYS A 142 20.32 12.07 -13.92
CA LYS A 142 19.85 11.54 -15.21
C LYS A 142 19.50 10.06 -15.14
N ALA A 143 20.22 9.28 -14.30
CA ALA A 143 20.01 7.85 -14.14
C ALA A 143 18.89 7.51 -13.15
N MET A 144 18.36 8.46 -12.36
CA MET A 144 17.28 8.24 -11.40
C MET A 144 15.98 7.88 -12.11
N ARG A 145 15.39 6.75 -11.75
CA ARG A 145 14.15 6.21 -12.32
C ARG A 145 13.01 6.23 -11.31
N VAL A 146 11.79 6.03 -11.78
CA VAL A 146 10.61 5.90 -10.93
C VAL A 146 10.78 4.79 -9.89
N ARG A 147 11.39 3.65 -10.25
CA ARG A 147 11.68 2.58 -9.29
C ARG A 147 12.59 3.01 -8.14
N ASP A 148 13.51 3.92 -8.38
CA ASP A 148 14.42 4.40 -7.35
C ASP A 148 13.71 5.32 -6.33
N LEU A 149 12.62 6.00 -6.78
CA LEU A 149 11.70 6.70 -5.89
C LEU A 149 10.88 5.72 -5.04
N LEU A 150 10.33 4.66 -5.68
CA LEU A 150 9.49 3.64 -5.04
C LEU A 150 10.24 2.87 -3.95
N THR A 151 11.51 2.59 -4.17
CA THR A 151 12.37 1.80 -3.28
C THR A 151 13.16 2.63 -2.27
N MET A 152 12.94 3.95 -2.20
CA MET A 152 13.73 4.84 -1.32
C MET A 152 15.24 4.76 -1.56
N SER A 153 15.65 4.62 -2.84
CA SER A 153 17.06 4.47 -3.24
C SER A 153 17.48 5.52 -4.27
N THR A 154 17.02 6.75 -4.08
CA THR A 154 17.23 7.87 -5.02
C THR A 154 18.68 8.31 -5.18
N GLY A 155 19.57 7.92 -4.25
CA GLY A 155 20.98 8.32 -4.26
C GLY A 155 21.28 9.64 -3.58
N HIS A 156 20.32 10.32 -2.97
CA HIS A 156 20.59 11.48 -2.11
C HIS A 156 21.35 11.05 -0.85
N ALA A 157 22.26 11.91 -0.36
CA ALA A 157 22.99 11.66 0.89
C ALA A 157 22.16 11.99 2.14
N ALA A 158 21.16 12.85 2.00
CA ALA A 158 20.20 13.23 3.04
C ALA A 158 18.82 13.48 2.43
N GLU A 159 17.79 13.42 3.23
CA GLU A 159 16.42 13.71 2.79
C GLU A 159 16.32 15.19 2.36
N PRO A 160 15.89 15.48 1.10
CA PRO A 160 15.67 16.84 0.63
C PRO A 160 14.66 17.59 1.51
N LYS A 161 14.90 18.86 1.79
CA LYS A 161 13.99 19.69 2.58
C LYS A 161 13.13 20.53 1.63
N LEU A 162 11.81 20.36 1.73
CA LEU A 162 10.82 21.11 0.94
C LEU A 162 10.16 22.17 1.82
N GLY A 163 10.28 23.43 1.42
CA GLY A 163 9.67 24.57 2.10
C GLY A 163 8.32 24.95 1.49
N LYS A 164 7.56 25.80 2.19
CA LYS A 164 6.25 26.27 1.71
C LYS A 164 6.35 27.16 0.44
N GLU A 165 7.47 27.86 0.28
CA GLU A 165 7.71 28.76 -0.86
C GLU A 165 8.37 28.04 -2.04
N ASP A 166 8.74 26.76 -1.89
CA ASP A 166 9.43 26.00 -2.93
C ASP A 166 8.44 25.47 -3.98
N VAL A 167 8.87 25.38 -5.23
CA VAL A 167 8.31 24.45 -6.22
C VAL A 167 8.95 23.09 -5.91
N TRP A 168 8.18 22.19 -5.32
CA TRP A 168 8.72 20.99 -4.69
C TRP A 168 9.42 20.04 -5.64
N THR A 169 8.91 19.90 -6.88
CA THR A 169 9.56 19.11 -7.93
C THR A 169 10.92 19.68 -8.27
N LYS A 170 10.99 20.98 -8.52
CA LYS A 170 12.24 21.70 -8.83
C LYS A 170 13.24 21.62 -7.69
N LYS A 171 12.77 21.80 -6.45
CA LYS A 171 13.62 21.73 -5.26
C LYS A 171 14.22 20.32 -5.09
N PHE A 172 13.41 19.27 -5.26
CA PHE A 172 13.88 17.88 -5.20
C PHE A 172 14.96 17.60 -6.27
N LEU A 173 14.73 18.02 -7.51
CA LEU A 173 15.64 17.77 -8.62
C LEU A 173 16.94 18.60 -8.54
N ALA A 174 16.92 19.72 -7.81
CA ALA A 174 18.10 20.55 -7.59
C ALA A 174 19.02 20.02 -6.49
N GLU A 175 18.53 19.13 -5.60
CA GLU A 175 19.36 18.56 -4.54
C GLU A 175 20.41 17.59 -5.11
N PRO A 176 21.66 17.62 -4.60
CA PRO A 176 22.73 16.77 -5.09
C PRO A 176 22.45 15.27 -4.91
N VAL A 177 22.53 14.50 -5.98
CA VAL A 177 22.43 13.03 -5.97
C VAL A 177 23.82 12.46 -5.85
N ALA A 178 24.27 12.25 -4.62
CA ALA A 178 25.66 11.89 -4.28
C ALA A 178 26.01 10.45 -4.65
N HIS A 179 25.04 9.54 -4.61
CA HIS A 179 25.24 8.11 -4.86
C HIS A 179 24.51 7.69 -6.14
N LYS A 180 24.94 6.58 -6.74
CA LYS A 180 24.22 5.99 -7.86
C LYS A 180 22.82 5.58 -7.42
N PRO A 181 21.73 6.01 -8.10
CA PRO A 181 20.38 5.55 -7.80
C PRO A 181 20.27 4.03 -7.81
N GLY A 182 19.50 3.48 -6.88
CA GLY A 182 19.37 2.05 -6.65
C GLY A 182 20.48 1.42 -5.79
N SER A 183 21.52 2.16 -5.38
CA SER A 183 22.66 1.59 -4.64
C SER A 183 22.57 1.70 -3.13
N THR A 184 21.80 2.65 -2.60
CA THR A 184 21.75 2.94 -1.16
C THR A 184 20.31 3.28 -0.76
N PHE A 185 19.82 2.61 0.27
CA PHE A 185 18.52 2.95 0.87
C PHE A 185 18.66 4.21 1.75
N LEU A 186 17.82 5.18 1.47
CA LEU A 186 17.62 6.35 2.33
C LEU A 186 16.12 6.66 2.36
N TYR A 187 15.47 6.51 3.51
CA TYR A 187 14.07 6.88 3.67
C TYR A 187 13.87 8.36 3.36
N ASN A 188 13.08 8.67 2.33
CA ASN A 188 13.03 9.98 1.69
C ASN A 188 11.58 10.32 1.34
N THR A 189 10.92 11.09 2.18
CA THR A 189 9.52 11.50 1.99
C THR A 189 9.30 12.32 0.70
N PRO A 190 10.16 13.28 0.35
CA PRO A 190 10.13 13.95 -0.96
C PRO A 190 10.17 13.01 -2.17
N ALA A 191 10.82 11.86 -2.09
CA ALA A 191 10.78 10.87 -3.17
C ALA A 191 9.37 10.33 -3.41
N THR A 192 8.54 10.22 -2.38
CA THR A 192 7.14 9.84 -2.55
C THR A 192 6.28 10.99 -3.08
N TYR A 193 6.59 12.24 -2.70
CA TYR A 193 5.98 13.39 -3.36
C TYR A 193 6.25 13.38 -4.87
N MET A 194 7.48 13.06 -5.30
CA MET A 194 7.80 12.95 -6.73
C MET A 194 6.97 11.86 -7.42
N GLN A 195 6.66 10.75 -6.76
CA GLN A 195 5.73 9.73 -7.29
C GLN A 195 4.33 10.31 -7.48
N SER A 196 3.82 11.04 -6.48
CA SER A 196 2.53 11.74 -6.56
C SER A 196 2.52 12.77 -7.71
N ALA A 197 3.59 13.55 -7.85
CA ALA A 197 3.72 14.52 -8.91
C ALA A 197 3.80 13.87 -10.30
N ILE A 198 4.44 12.71 -10.44
CA ILE A 198 4.46 11.93 -11.68
C ILE A 198 3.05 11.44 -12.01
N VAL A 199 2.32 10.86 -11.06
CA VAL A 199 0.92 10.43 -11.26
C VAL A 199 0.09 11.65 -11.73
N HIS A 200 0.21 12.80 -11.05
CA HIS A 200 -0.48 14.01 -11.46
C HIS A 200 -0.12 14.43 -12.89
N LYS A 201 1.17 14.40 -13.24
CA LYS A 201 1.66 14.80 -14.58
C LYS A 201 1.12 13.91 -15.70
N VAL A 202 1.03 12.60 -15.49
CA VAL A 202 0.61 11.64 -16.54
C VAL A 202 -0.89 11.42 -16.60
N THR A 203 -1.64 11.79 -15.54
CA THR A 203 -3.10 11.59 -15.47
C THR A 203 -3.89 12.88 -15.53
N GLY A 204 -3.29 14.03 -15.20
CA GLY A 204 -3.99 15.31 -15.00
C GLY A 204 -4.80 15.36 -13.70
N GLN A 205 -4.70 14.37 -12.82
CA GLN A 205 -5.46 14.22 -11.58
C GLN A 205 -4.53 14.20 -10.37
N THR A 206 -5.00 14.71 -9.21
CA THR A 206 -4.29 14.45 -7.96
C THR A 206 -4.33 12.96 -7.64
N VAL A 207 -3.42 12.45 -6.78
CA VAL A 207 -3.48 11.05 -6.35
C VAL A 207 -4.83 10.74 -5.69
N LEU A 208 -5.39 11.66 -4.93
CA LEU A 208 -6.73 11.52 -4.34
C LEU A 208 -7.79 11.30 -5.41
N ASP A 209 -7.88 12.21 -6.39
CA ASP A 209 -8.88 12.13 -7.46
C ASP A 209 -8.69 10.89 -8.33
N TYR A 210 -7.44 10.51 -8.60
CA TYR A 210 -7.10 9.34 -9.41
C TYR A 210 -7.48 8.03 -8.73
N LEU A 211 -7.26 7.93 -7.39
CA LEU A 211 -7.59 6.75 -6.61
C LEU A 211 -9.09 6.66 -6.26
N THR A 212 -9.81 7.77 -6.22
CA THR A 212 -11.22 7.77 -5.81
C THR A 212 -12.04 6.75 -6.58
N PRO A 213 -12.18 6.79 -7.92
CA PRO A 213 -12.98 5.81 -8.66
C PRO A 213 -12.29 4.44 -8.81
N ARG A 214 -10.98 4.34 -8.61
CA ARG A 214 -10.19 3.12 -8.85
C ARG A 214 -9.98 2.26 -7.61
N LEU A 215 -9.96 2.90 -6.44
CA LEU A 215 -9.62 2.25 -5.17
C LEU A 215 -10.62 2.59 -4.07
N PHE A 216 -10.84 3.88 -3.78
CA PHE A 216 -11.63 4.27 -2.61
C PHE A 216 -13.11 3.90 -2.75
N GLU A 217 -13.76 4.27 -3.84
CA GLU A 217 -15.17 3.92 -4.09
C GLU A 217 -15.40 2.39 -4.16
N PRO A 218 -14.58 1.60 -4.90
CA PRO A 218 -14.73 0.14 -4.90
C PRO A 218 -14.57 -0.52 -3.53
N LEU A 219 -13.70 0.05 -2.66
CA LEU A 219 -13.52 -0.42 -1.28
C LEU A 219 -14.60 0.11 -0.33
N GLY A 220 -15.50 0.99 -0.78
CA GLY A 220 -16.47 1.65 0.07
C GLY A 220 -15.80 2.58 1.11
N ILE A 221 -14.69 3.21 0.73
CA ILE A 221 -14.00 4.22 1.54
C ILE A 221 -14.66 5.56 1.23
N GLU A 222 -15.34 6.12 2.22
CA GLU A 222 -16.08 7.35 2.07
C GLU A 222 -15.25 8.57 2.53
N LYS A 223 -15.33 9.66 1.76
CA LYS A 223 -14.75 10.98 2.09
C LYS A 223 -13.26 10.95 2.48
N PRO A 224 -12.39 10.24 1.74
CA PRO A 224 -10.97 10.33 1.99
C PRO A 224 -10.49 11.78 1.81
N LYS A 225 -9.55 12.21 2.67
CA LYS A 225 -8.94 13.54 2.56
C LYS A 225 -7.44 13.38 2.37
N TRP A 226 -6.85 14.20 1.52
CA TRP A 226 -5.40 14.24 1.34
C TRP A 226 -4.90 15.68 1.26
N GLU A 227 -3.91 16.00 2.09
CA GLU A 227 -3.23 17.30 2.05
C GLU A 227 -2.47 17.49 0.73
N THR A 228 -2.38 18.74 0.28
CA THR A 228 -1.70 19.10 -0.97
C THR A 228 -0.47 19.96 -0.70
N SER A 229 0.49 19.89 -1.64
CA SER A 229 1.62 20.81 -1.72
C SER A 229 1.13 22.23 -2.09
N PRO A 230 2.00 23.27 -2.02
CA PRO A 230 1.67 24.60 -2.50
C PRO A 230 1.26 24.63 -3.99
N GLN A 231 1.64 23.62 -4.77
CA GLN A 231 1.28 23.47 -6.18
C GLN A 231 -0.06 22.73 -6.40
N GLY A 232 -0.81 22.41 -5.33
CA GLY A 232 -2.09 21.71 -5.43
C GLY A 232 -1.99 20.20 -5.72
N ILE A 233 -0.80 19.61 -5.63
CA ILE A 233 -0.56 18.18 -5.85
C ILE A 233 -0.68 17.46 -4.49
N SER A 234 -1.35 16.31 -4.41
CA SER A 234 -1.38 15.50 -3.18
C SER A 234 0.05 15.27 -2.67
N ILE A 235 0.30 15.47 -1.37
CA ILE A 235 1.65 15.35 -0.81
C ILE A 235 2.22 13.94 -1.02
N GLY A 236 1.36 12.92 -1.07
CA GLY A 236 1.74 11.55 -1.38
C GLY A 236 2.51 10.87 -0.24
N GLY A 237 3.54 11.51 0.28
CA GLY A 237 4.39 10.97 1.35
C GLY A 237 3.75 10.97 2.73
N TYR A 238 2.69 11.76 2.93
CA TYR A 238 1.85 11.85 4.14
C TYR A 238 0.55 12.61 3.80
N GLY A 239 -0.27 12.88 4.80
CA GLY A 239 -1.43 13.77 4.68
C GLY A 239 -2.71 13.11 4.20
N LEU A 240 -2.77 11.78 4.06
CA LEU A 240 -4.00 11.02 3.86
C LEU A 240 -4.69 10.80 5.21
N TYR A 241 -6.01 10.99 5.25
CA TYR A 241 -6.87 10.75 6.43
C TYR A 241 -7.89 9.68 6.08
N LEU A 242 -7.94 8.60 6.85
CA LEU A 242 -8.87 7.48 6.71
C LEU A 242 -9.31 6.95 8.08
N CYS A 243 -10.45 6.27 8.11
CA CYS A 243 -10.90 5.52 9.28
C CYS A 243 -10.12 4.19 9.43
N THR A 244 -10.16 3.60 10.61
CA THR A 244 -9.44 2.35 10.91
C THR A 244 -9.87 1.21 10.00
N GLU A 245 -11.17 1.07 9.73
CA GLU A 245 -11.69 0.06 8.83
C GLU A 245 -11.21 0.24 7.39
N ASP A 246 -11.00 1.49 6.95
CA ASP A 246 -10.47 1.77 5.61
C ASP A 246 -9.02 1.29 5.45
N ILE A 247 -8.22 1.43 6.53
CA ILE A 247 -6.87 0.86 6.59
C ILE A 247 -6.93 -0.66 6.51
N ALA A 248 -7.86 -1.29 7.22
CA ALA A 248 -8.05 -2.73 7.20
C ALA A 248 -8.49 -3.24 5.82
N LYS A 249 -9.43 -2.56 5.16
CA LYS A 249 -9.85 -2.86 3.77
C LYS A 249 -8.69 -2.78 2.79
N PHE A 250 -7.84 -1.76 2.91
CA PHE A 250 -6.64 -1.64 2.09
C PHE A 250 -5.68 -2.81 2.31
N GLY A 251 -5.42 -3.19 3.57
CA GLY A 251 -4.62 -4.37 3.90
C GLY A 251 -5.22 -5.67 3.36
N GLN A 252 -6.54 -5.84 3.46
CA GLN A 252 -7.27 -7.00 2.95
C GLN A 252 -7.19 -7.09 1.41
N LEU A 253 -7.28 -5.96 0.70
CA LEU A 253 -7.05 -5.90 -0.74
C LEU A 253 -5.65 -6.42 -1.11
N TYR A 254 -4.63 -6.00 -0.36
CA TYR A 254 -3.25 -6.44 -0.58
C TYR A 254 -3.07 -7.93 -0.26
N LEU A 255 -3.68 -8.41 0.82
CA LEU A 255 -3.69 -9.82 1.19
C LEU A 255 -4.34 -10.68 0.10
N GLN A 256 -5.40 -10.20 -0.52
CA GLN A 256 -6.12 -10.83 -1.63
C GLN A 256 -5.47 -10.57 -3.01
N LYS A 257 -4.20 -10.15 -3.04
CA LYS A 257 -3.44 -9.91 -4.27
C LYS A 257 -4.15 -8.94 -5.24
N GLY A 258 -4.78 -7.92 -4.68
CA GLY A 258 -5.44 -6.86 -5.42
C GLY A 258 -6.86 -7.17 -5.91
N LYS A 259 -7.46 -8.30 -5.50
CA LYS A 259 -8.85 -8.64 -5.79
C LYS A 259 -9.79 -8.12 -4.70
N TRP A 260 -10.93 -7.60 -5.12
CA TRP A 260 -12.00 -7.15 -4.24
C TRP A 260 -13.36 -7.41 -4.90
N ASP A 261 -14.27 -8.08 -4.20
CA ASP A 261 -15.59 -8.47 -4.72
C ASP A 261 -15.50 -9.13 -6.11
N GLY A 262 -14.55 -10.04 -6.29
CA GLY A 262 -14.33 -10.76 -7.55
C GLY A 262 -13.61 -9.96 -8.65
N ARG A 263 -13.42 -8.65 -8.48
CA ARG A 263 -12.75 -7.75 -9.44
C ARG A 263 -11.28 -7.55 -9.09
N GLN A 264 -10.42 -7.51 -10.10
CA GLN A 264 -9.01 -7.12 -9.92
C GLN A 264 -8.93 -5.60 -9.91
N LEU A 265 -8.78 -4.98 -8.72
CA LEU A 265 -8.65 -3.53 -8.59
C LEU A 265 -7.20 -3.07 -8.79
N VAL A 266 -6.24 -3.82 -8.24
CA VAL A 266 -4.80 -3.54 -8.39
C VAL A 266 -4.13 -4.76 -9.00
N PRO A 267 -3.27 -4.63 -10.02
CA PRO A 267 -2.63 -5.79 -10.65
C PRO A 267 -1.88 -6.65 -9.63
N SER A 268 -2.04 -7.98 -9.73
CA SER A 268 -1.39 -8.93 -8.82
C SER A 268 0.13 -8.84 -8.86
N GLU A 269 0.68 -8.56 -10.04
CA GLU A 269 2.11 -8.37 -10.27
C GLU A 269 2.64 -7.14 -9.52
N TRP A 270 1.83 -6.06 -9.48
CA TRP A 270 2.17 -4.88 -8.69
C TRP A 270 2.19 -5.19 -7.21
N ILE A 271 1.15 -5.86 -6.69
CA ILE A 271 1.08 -6.28 -5.29
C ILE A 271 2.32 -7.13 -4.94
N ALA A 272 2.63 -8.14 -5.75
CA ALA A 272 3.79 -9.01 -5.53
C ALA A 272 5.10 -8.20 -5.50
N ALA A 273 5.30 -7.28 -6.44
CA ALA A 273 6.49 -6.43 -6.49
C ALA A 273 6.55 -5.46 -5.30
N ALA A 274 5.43 -4.80 -4.99
CA ALA A 274 5.36 -3.80 -3.93
C ALA A 274 5.61 -4.38 -2.54
N THR A 275 5.17 -5.62 -2.30
CA THR A 275 5.25 -6.30 -1.00
C THR A 275 6.41 -7.30 -0.89
N SER A 276 7.27 -7.38 -1.90
CA SER A 276 8.53 -8.12 -1.83
C SER A 276 9.72 -7.20 -1.52
N ARG A 277 10.80 -7.79 -1.04
CA ARG A 277 12.04 -7.05 -0.79
C ARG A 277 12.70 -6.66 -2.12
N GLN A 278 12.68 -5.38 -2.43
CA GLN A 278 13.31 -4.79 -3.61
C GLN A 278 14.70 -4.22 -3.30
N VAL A 279 14.92 -3.80 -2.05
CA VAL A 279 16.18 -3.21 -1.59
C VAL A 279 16.47 -3.64 -0.16
N GLU A 280 17.75 -3.87 0.14
CA GLU A 280 18.25 -4.11 1.50
C GLU A 280 18.31 -2.79 2.27
N ASN A 281 17.96 -2.84 3.55
CA ASN A 281 18.00 -1.68 4.44
C ASN A 281 18.53 -2.00 5.84
N ASP A 282 19.24 -3.11 5.98
CA ASP A 282 19.82 -3.59 7.23
C ASP A 282 20.86 -2.63 7.83
N LYS A 283 21.52 -1.83 6.96
CA LYS A 283 22.49 -0.81 7.32
C LYS A 283 21.91 0.59 7.54
N ALA A 284 20.60 0.76 7.24
CA ALA A 284 19.97 2.06 7.42
C ALA A 284 19.85 2.42 8.90
N PRO A 285 19.93 3.72 9.25
CA PRO A 285 19.65 4.18 10.60
C PRO A 285 18.20 3.86 10.99
N SER A 286 18.01 2.92 11.91
CA SER A 286 16.68 2.47 12.36
C SER A 286 16.51 2.54 13.87
N GLY A 287 17.45 3.20 14.57
CA GLY A 287 17.43 3.22 16.03
C GLY A 287 17.56 1.85 16.70
N GLY A 288 18.03 0.83 15.97
CA GLY A 288 18.13 -0.55 16.46
C GLY A 288 16.85 -1.38 16.28
N ASN A 289 15.79 -0.81 15.76
CA ASN A 289 14.48 -1.46 15.60
C ASN A 289 14.51 -2.56 14.52
N PRO A 290 14.30 -3.84 14.87
CA PRO A 290 14.50 -4.96 13.94
C PRO A 290 13.51 -4.96 12.77
N ASP A 291 12.27 -4.50 12.96
CA ASP A 291 11.25 -4.50 11.90
C ASP A 291 11.42 -3.36 10.88
N TRP A 292 12.42 -2.48 11.05
CA TRP A 292 12.84 -1.51 10.03
C TRP A 292 14.14 -1.91 9.31
N ARG A 293 14.56 -3.20 9.43
CA ARG A 293 15.79 -3.74 8.83
C ARG A 293 15.59 -5.02 8.03
N GLN A 294 14.32 -5.35 7.70
CA GLN A 294 14.01 -6.60 7.00
C GLN A 294 13.96 -6.43 5.47
N GLY A 295 14.25 -5.23 4.96
CA GLY A 295 14.12 -4.85 3.57
C GLY A 295 12.91 -3.94 3.30
N TYR A 296 12.89 -3.38 2.09
CA TYR A 296 11.86 -2.45 1.64
C TYR A 296 11.40 -2.80 0.23
N GLY A 297 10.11 -2.71 -0.01
CA GLY A 297 9.48 -2.91 -1.31
C GLY A 297 9.17 -1.59 -2.03
N PHE A 298 8.05 -1.51 -2.75
CA PHE A 298 7.55 -0.27 -3.31
C PHE A 298 6.63 0.43 -2.30
N GLN A 299 7.24 1.17 -1.37
CA GLN A 299 6.59 1.88 -0.26
C GLN A 299 5.91 0.95 0.76
N PHE A 300 6.48 -0.25 0.95
CA PHE A 300 6.12 -1.21 1.99
C PHE A 300 7.39 -1.72 2.70
N TRP A 301 7.32 -1.78 4.01
CA TRP A 301 8.35 -2.39 4.84
C TRP A 301 8.17 -3.91 4.91
N GLN A 302 9.27 -4.63 4.80
CA GLN A 302 9.29 -6.03 5.22
C GLN A 302 9.37 -6.10 6.75
N CYS A 303 8.77 -7.14 7.32
CA CYS A 303 8.78 -7.40 8.76
C CYS A 303 9.39 -8.76 9.05
N ARG A 304 9.71 -8.98 10.32
CA ARG A 304 9.92 -10.33 10.84
C ARG A 304 8.70 -11.21 10.54
N HIS A 305 8.87 -12.52 10.66
CA HIS A 305 7.81 -13.54 10.52
C HIS A 305 7.14 -13.62 9.15
N GLY A 306 7.71 -12.99 8.12
CA GLY A 306 7.17 -13.01 6.76
C GLY A 306 5.97 -12.09 6.55
N ALA A 307 5.74 -11.18 7.47
CA ALA A 307 4.77 -10.10 7.33
C ALA A 307 5.34 -8.95 6.49
N TYR A 308 4.46 -8.08 5.99
CA TYR A 308 4.80 -6.78 5.42
C TYR A 308 3.81 -5.72 5.93
N ARG A 309 4.20 -4.49 5.83
CA ARG A 309 3.34 -3.40 6.30
C ARG A 309 3.54 -2.09 5.56
N GLY A 310 2.49 -1.24 5.54
CA GLY A 310 2.60 0.20 5.48
C GLY A 310 2.60 0.75 6.89
N ASP A 311 3.42 1.76 7.17
CA ASP A 311 3.43 2.42 8.46
C ASP A 311 3.49 3.95 8.38
N GLY A 312 3.05 4.58 9.44
CA GLY A 312 3.09 6.02 9.60
C GLY A 312 3.60 6.42 10.97
N ARG A 313 4.16 7.62 11.03
CA ARG A 313 4.64 8.26 12.24
C ARG A 313 3.62 8.07 13.36
N ASP A 314 4.11 7.99 14.60
CA ASP A 314 3.33 7.87 15.82
C ASP A 314 2.50 6.58 15.94
N GLY A 315 2.75 5.57 15.09
CA GLY A 315 2.17 4.23 15.23
C GLY A 315 0.90 3.97 14.41
N GLN A 316 0.81 4.55 13.21
CA GLN A 316 -0.20 4.17 12.23
C GLN A 316 0.29 2.92 11.48
N PHE A 317 -0.46 1.83 11.52
CA PHE A 317 -0.06 0.58 10.89
C PHE A 317 -1.16 -0.06 10.06
N CYS A 318 -0.78 -0.57 8.90
CA CYS A 318 -1.48 -1.58 8.13
C CYS A 318 -0.54 -2.79 8.02
N ILE A 319 -0.69 -3.76 8.91
CA ILE A 319 0.16 -4.97 8.96
C ILE A 319 -0.58 -6.09 8.25
N VAL A 320 0.08 -6.74 7.31
CA VAL A 320 -0.46 -7.89 6.58
C VAL A 320 0.33 -9.14 6.93
N LEU A 321 -0.38 -10.18 7.33
CA LEU A 321 0.13 -11.48 7.75
C LEU A 321 -0.31 -12.56 6.76
N PRO A 322 0.41 -12.75 5.63
CA PRO A 322 -0.04 -13.64 4.55
C PRO A 322 -0.22 -15.10 4.98
N LYS A 323 0.64 -15.59 5.89
CA LYS A 323 0.55 -16.98 6.39
C LYS A 323 -0.65 -17.22 7.30
N GLN A 324 -1.10 -16.19 8.00
CA GLN A 324 -2.23 -16.25 8.92
C GLN A 324 -3.55 -15.83 8.26
N ASP A 325 -3.51 -15.43 6.99
CA ASP A 325 -4.65 -14.83 6.28
C ASP A 325 -5.30 -13.72 7.13
N ALA A 326 -4.45 -12.79 7.62
CA ALA A 326 -4.89 -11.77 8.56
C ALA A 326 -4.32 -10.37 8.23
N VAL A 327 -5.08 -9.35 8.66
CA VAL A 327 -4.70 -7.94 8.59
C VAL A 327 -4.92 -7.28 9.96
N ILE A 328 -3.98 -6.44 10.35
CA ILE A 328 -4.09 -5.65 11.58
C ILE A 328 -3.95 -4.17 11.23
N ALA A 329 -5.00 -3.41 11.48
CA ALA A 329 -4.99 -1.96 11.39
C ALA A 329 -4.87 -1.34 12.78
N ILE A 330 -3.94 -0.41 12.96
CA ILE A 330 -3.72 0.29 14.22
C ILE A 330 -3.57 1.78 13.93
N THR A 331 -4.19 2.63 14.77
CA THR A 331 -3.86 4.04 14.87
C THR A 331 -3.46 4.39 16.30
N ALA A 332 -2.48 5.29 16.45
CA ALA A 332 -1.94 5.65 17.76
C ALA A 332 -1.22 6.99 17.72
N LYS A 333 -0.77 7.45 18.89
CA LYS A 333 0.18 8.54 19.06
C LYS A 333 1.28 8.11 20.05
N THR A 334 2.23 7.30 19.55
CA THR A 334 3.31 6.75 20.37
C THR A 334 4.69 7.00 19.78
N GLY A 335 5.67 7.26 20.63
CA GLY A 335 7.09 7.30 20.22
C GLY A 335 7.72 5.91 20.10
N ASN A 336 7.08 4.85 20.62
CA ASN A 336 7.62 3.48 20.61
C ASN A 336 6.83 2.58 19.65
N MET A 337 6.98 2.82 18.37
CA MET A 337 6.32 2.06 17.31
C MET A 337 6.76 0.58 17.27
N GLN A 338 8.02 0.27 17.64
CA GLN A 338 8.50 -1.11 17.69
C GLN A 338 7.73 -1.93 18.73
N ARG A 339 7.38 -1.33 19.89
CA ARG A 339 6.61 -2.06 20.90
C ARG A 339 5.24 -2.51 20.41
N GLN A 340 4.56 -1.70 19.57
CA GLN A 340 3.30 -2.15 18.96
C GLN A 340 3.49 -3.42 18.11
N LEU A 341 4.55 -3.46 17.31
CA LEU A 341 4.88 -4.64 16.49
C LEU A 341 5.27 -5.84 17.38
N ASP A 342 6.08 -5.62 18.40
CA ASP A 342 6.48 -6.69 19.33
C ASP A 342 5.25 -7.31 20.01
N LEU A 343 4.27 -6.50 20.43
CA LEU A 343 3.03 -7.02 21.01
C LEU A 343 2.21 -7.85 20.00
N VAL A 344 2.19 -7.47 18.74
CA VAL A 344 1.58 -8.30 17.69
C VAL A 344 2.29 -9.65 17.58
N TRP A 345 3.63 -9.64 17.61
CA TRP A 345 4.43 -10.86 17.52
C TRP A 345 4.34 -11.74 18.78
N GLU A 346 4.22 -11.12 19.95
CA GLU A 346 4.16 -11.80 21.24
C GLU A 346 2.79 -12.41 21.52
N HIS A 347 1.70 -11.72 21.19
CA HIS A 347 0.35 -12.10 21.60
C HIS A 347 -0.54 -12.59 20.46
N LEU A 348 -0.56 -11.92 19.31
CA LEU A 348 -1.47 -12.29 18.23
C LEU A 348 -0.87 -13.35 17.31
N LEU A 349 0.40 -13.22 16.91
CA LEU A 349 1.00 -14.16 15.97
C LEU A 349 0.93 -15.62 16.43
N PRO A 350 1.25 -15.99 17.68
CA PRO A 350 1.16 -17.38 18.16
C PRO A 350 -0.27 -17.85 18.42
N ALA A 351 -1.24 -16.93 18.47
CA ALA A 351 -2.63 -17.25 18.78
C ALA A 351 -3.44 -17.78 17.58
N PHE A 352 -2.96 -17.56 16.36
CA PHE A 352 -3.63 -18.03 15.16
C PHE A 352 -3.53 -19.55 15.00
N GLN A 353 -4.69 -20.21 14.80
CA GLN A 353 -4.83 -21.64 14.53
C GLN A 353 -5.40 -21.85 13.12
N ASP A 354 -5.04 -22.94 12.46
CA ASP A 354 -5.55 -23.25 11.12
C ASP A 354 -7.02 -23.70 11.12
N GLN A 355 -7.50 -24.15 12.28
CA GLN A 355 -8.87 -24.66 12.46
C GLN A 355 -9.68 -23.71 13.34
N THR A 356 -11.00 -23.77 13.18
CA THR A 356 -11.93 -23.12 14.11
C THR A 356 -11.73 -23.64 15.53
N LEU A 357 -11.89 -22.77 16.51
CA LEU A 357 -11.84 -23.13 17.93
C LEU A 357 -13.27 -23.36 18.47
N PRO A 358 -13.44 -24.13 19.52
CA PRO A 358 -14.70 -24.17 20.24
C PRO A 358 -15.11 -22.77 20.71
N GLU A 359 -16.38 -22.45 20.57
CA GLU A 359 -16.92 -21.18 21.08
C GLU A 359 -16.67 -21.04 22.58
N ASN A 360 -16.32 -19.81 22.99
CA ASN A 360 -16.07 -19.47 24.39
C ASN A 360 -16.76 -18.14 24.74
N ASP A 361 -18.06 -18.23 25.00
CA ASP A 361 -18.89 -17.06 25.28
C ASP A 361 -18.38 -16.26 26.50
N ALA A 362 -17.79 -16.94 27.49
CA ALA A 362 -17.26 -16.29 28.68
C ALA A 362 -16.04 -15.41 28.38
N GLU A 363 -15.08 -15.92 27.59
CA GLU A 363 -13.92 -15.12 27.16
C GLU A 363 -14.30 -14.05 26.14
N LEU A 364 -15.24 -14.34 25.23
CA LEU A 364 -15.77 -13.35 24.28
C LEU A 364 -16.47 -12.19 25.03
N ALA A 365 -17.24 -12.48 26.09
CA ALA A 365 -17.85 -11.44 26.91
C ALA A 365 -16.79 -10.57 27.59
N LYS A 366 -15.74 -11.16 28.17
CA LYS A 366 -14.61 -10.42 28.76
C LYS A 366 -13.88 -9.55 27.74
N LEU A 367 -13.62 -10.08 26.54
CA LEU A 367 -13.01 -9.32 25.45
C LEU A 367 -13.87 -8.09 25.10
N ARG A 368 -15.19 -8.25 24.95
CA ARG A 368 -16.13 -7.16 24.66
C ARG A 368 -16.14 -6.11 25.79
N GLU A 369 -16.11 -6.53 27.03
CA GLU A 369 -16.02 -5.64 28.19
C GLU A 369 -14.70 -4.85 28.18
N THR A 370 -13.56 -5.52 27.94
CA THR A 370 -12.25 -4.88 27.80
C THR A 370 -12.28 -3.82 26.68
N LEU A 371 -12.75 -4.19 25.49
CA LEU A 371 -12.83 -3.27 24.34
C LEU A 371 -13.74 -2.05 24.63
N ALA A 372 -14.87 -2.25 25.31
CA ALA A 372 -15.80 -1.17 25.67
C ALA A 372 -15.22 -0.22 26.74
N SER A 373 -14.26 -0.68 27.53
CA SER A 373 -13.64 0.10 28.62
C SER A 373 -12.45 0.96 28.16
N LEU A 374 -11.98 0.82 26.92
CA LEU A 374 -10.78 1.50 26.42
C LEU A 374 -10.91 3.02 26.46
N ARG A 375 -9.88 3.69 26.99
CA ARG A 375 -9.78 5.15 27.08
C ARG A 375 -8.36 5.58 26.80
N VAL A 376 -8.21 6.70 26.11
CA VAL A 376 -6.90 7.36 25.96
C VAL A 376 -6.44 7.81 27.35
N ALA A 377 -5.19 7.49 27.70
CA ALA A 377 -4.62 7.96 28.95
C ALA A 377 -4.62 9.49 28.97
N VAL A 378 -5.20 10.09 30.01
CA VAL A 378 -5.15 11.53 30.21
C VAL A 378 -3.72 11.89 30.59
N SER A 379 -3.01 12.63 29.72
CA SER A 379 -1.71 13.21 30.07
C SER A 379 -1.93 14.24 31.19
N ASN A 380 -1.47 13.93 32.39
CA ASN A 380 -1.39 14.90 33.48
C ASN A 380 -0.34 15.96 33.20
#